data_11743d24939c3645b6de9a068c2bf866
#
_entry.id   11743d24939c3645b6de9a068c2bf866
#
_cell.length_a   1.000
_cell.length_b   1.000
_cell.length_c   1.000
_cell.angle_alpha   90.00
_cell.angle_beta   90.00
_cell.angle_gamma   90.00
#
_symmetry.space_group_name_H-M   'P 1'
#
loop_
_entity.id
_entity.type
_entity.pdbx_description
1 polymer ?
#
loop_
_entity_poly.entity_id
_entity_poly.type
_entity_poly.pdbx_seq_one_letter_code
_entity_poly.pdbx_strand_id
1 'polypeptide(L)'
;VQNAQEASYPDLNLPSIDGKKIKLSEVDSKVVLIYFWQASDAAQKMFNQDVLLPFYKEYHQKGLEIYSVSLDTDKGVWASTVKSQGLPWINVCDGLGAASQAAVLYNINRGLPVAYVIVDGILSSETIKNDKDLRRVVASKL
;
A
#
# COMPACT_ATOMS: atom_id res chain seq x y z
N VAL A 1 -26.74 -8.90 7.45
CA VAL A 1 -26.02 -8.78 7.13
C VAL A 1 -25.51 -8.80 6.89
N GLN A 2 -25.49 -8.62 6.80
CA GLN A 2 -24.73 -8.43 6.37
C GLN A 2 -23.99 -8.44 6.01
N ASN A 3 -23.90 -8.41 5.94
CA ASN A 3 -23.02 -8.39 5.45
C ASN A 3 -22.28 -8.37 5.13
N ALA A 4 -22.57 -8.54 5.66
CA ALA A 4 -21.60 -8.50 5.54
C ALA A 4 -21.11 -7.86 4.74
N GLN A 5 -21.14 -7.17 5.18
CA GLN A 5 -20.64 -6.70 4.27
C GLN A 5 -19.59 -7.09 3.65
N GLU A 6 -19.74 -7.47 2.77
CA GLU A 6 -18.70 -7.87 1.96
C GLU A 6 -17.81 -6.73 1.60
N ALA A 7 -16.49 -6.90 1.67
CA ALA A 7 -15.54 -5.94 1.15
C ALA A 7 -15.75 -5.82 -0.36
N SER A 8 -15.71 -4.59 -0.89
CA SER A 8 -15.87 -4.34 -2.31
C SER A 8 -14.56 -4.53 -3.08
N TYR A 9 -13.54 -5.11 -2.45
CA TYR A 9 -12.20 -5.26 -3.02
C TYR A 9 -11.62 -6.60 -2.64
N PRO A 10 -10.63 -7.11 -3.43
CA PRO A 10 -9.94 -8.34 -3.04
C PRO A 10 -9.18 -8.12 -1.74
N ASP A 11 -9.47 -8.95 -0.74
CA ASP A 11 -8.76 -8.85 0.53
C ASP A 11 -7.35 -9.44 0.38
N LEU A 12 -6.44 -8.96 1.19
CA LEU A 12 -5.07 -9.43 1.23
C LEU A 12 -4.72 -9.82 2.65
N ASN A 13 -3.89 -10.85 2.78
CA ASN A 13 -3.43 -11.32 4.08
C ASN A 13 -1.95 -11.69 3.93
N LEU A 14 -1.08 -10.70 4.10
CA LEU A 14 0.34 -10.82 3.79
C LEU A 14 1.19 -10.60 5.03
N PRO A 15 2.38 -11.23 5.09
CA PRO A 15 3.23 -11.11 6.28
C PRO A 15 3.97 -9.78 6.35
N SER A 16 4.01 -9.21 7.54
CA SER A 16 4.82 -8.04 7.85
C SER A 16 6.26 -8.45 8.15
N ILE A 17 7.09 -7.48 8.53
CA ILE A 17 8.51 -7.74 8.80
C ILE A 17 8.70 -8.76 9.93
N ASP A 18 7.85 -8.74 10.93
CA ASP A 18 7.94 -9.69 12.05
C ASP A 18 7.27 -11.04 11.76
N GLY A 19 6.79 -11.24 10.54
CA GLY A 19 6.17 -12.49 10.12
C GLY A 19 4.69 -12.62 10.40
N LYS A 20 4.12 -11.68 11.11
CA LYS A 20 2.68 -11.69 11.37
C LYS A 20 1.92 -11.24 10.14
N LYS A 21 0.89 -11.98 9.77
CA LYS A 21 0.05 -11.61 8.65
C LYS A 21 -0.92 -10.51 9.04
N ILE A 22 -1.07 -9.53 8.16
CA ILE A 22 -1.97 -8.40 8.38
C ILE A 22 -2.98 -8.38 7.24
N LYS A 23 -4.26 -8.48 7.58
CA LYS A 23 -5.32 -8.44 6.57
C LYS A 23 -5.64 -7.00 6.19
N LEU A 24 -5.74 -6.77 4.89
CA LEU A 24 -6.15 -5.46 4.39
C LEU A 24 -7.52 -5.05 4.95
N SER A 25 -8.45 -6.00 5.03
CA SER A 25 -9.81 -5.73 5.52
C SER A 25 -9.86 -5.40 7.02
N GLU A 26 -8.79 -5.67 7.74
CA GLU A 26 -8.72 -5.37 9.18
C GLU A 26 -8.11 -4.00 9.46
N VAL A 27 -7.68 -3.28 8.42
CA VAL A 27 -7.15 -1.93 8.59
C VAL A 27 -8.33 -0.98 8.79
N ASP A 28 -8.46 -0.47 10.01
CA ASP A 28 -9.58 0.37 10.41
C ASP A 28 -9.21 1.85 10.28
N SER A 29 -9.36 2.37 9.07
CA SER A 29 -9.08 3.77 8.78
C SER A 29 -10.07 4.28 7.74
N LYS A 30 -10.34 5.58 7.80
CA LYS A 30 -11.28 6.21 6.88
C LYS A 30 -10.85 6.02 5.42
N VAL A 31 -9.56 6.21 5.16
CA VAL A 31 -8.97 6.07 3.84
C VAL A 31 -7.76 5.16 3.96
N VAL A 32 -7.72 4.10 3.13
CA VAL A 32 -6.59 3.18 3.07
C VAL A 32 -5.99 3.25 1.67
N LEU A 33 -4.71 3.56 1.61
CA LEU A 33 -3.96 3.57 0.35
C LEU A 33 -3.24 2.23 0.22
N ILE A 34 -3.57 1.47 -0.82
CA ILE A 34 -2.86 0.21 -1.12
C ILE A 34 -1.74 0.56 -2.07
N TYR A 35 -0.51 0.48 -1.61
CA TYR A 35 0.66 0.95 -2.34
C TYR A 35 1.55 -0.22 -2.75
N PHE A 36 1.77 -0.38 -4.06
CA PHE A 36 2.62 -1.44 -4.61
C PHE A 36 3.93 -0.85 -5.10
N TRP A 37 5.04 -1.47 -4.68
CA TRP A 37 6.38 -0.94 -4.97
C TRP A 37 7.44 -2.04 -4.90
N GLN A 38 8.67 -1.69 -5.27
CA GLN A 38 9.82 -2.59 -5.13
C GLN A 38 10.97 -1.86 -4.46
N ALA A 39 11.49 -2.44 -3.38
CA ALA A 39 12.62 -1.88 -2.64
C ALA A 39 13.92 -1.98 -3.45
N SER A 40 13.97 -2.87 -4.43
CA SER A 40 15.13 -2.99 -5.32
C SER A 40 15.23 -1.85 -6.36
N ASP A 41 14.22 -0.98 -6.44
CA ASP A 41 14.20 0.12 -7.41
C ASP A 41 14.47 1.45 -6.73
N ALA A 42 15.54 2.13 -7.16
CA ALA A 42 15.99 3.39 -6.55
C ALA A 42 14.95 4.51 -6.68
N ALA A 43 14.29 4.61 -7.85
CA ALA A 43 13.30 5.66 -8.06
C ALA A 43 12.10 5.49 -7.15
N GLN A 44 11.69 4.23 -6.92
CA GLN A 44 10.57 3.95 -6.03
C GLN A 44 10.93 4.22 -4.56
N LYS A 45 12.17 3.97 -4.17
CA LYS A 45 12.65 4.34 -2.84
C LYS A 45 12.63 5.84 -2.65
N MET A 46 13.00 6.59 -3.68
CA MET A 46 12.93 8.06 -3.63
C MET A 46 11.50 8.54 -3.50
N PHE A 47 10.56 7.90 -4.20
CA PHE A 47 9.15 8.24 -4.09
C PHE A 47 8.65 8.06 -2.66
N ASN A 48 9.08 6.99 -1.99
CA ASN A 48 8.74 6.77 -0.58
C ASN A 48 9.16 7.94 0.30
N GLN A 49 10.40 8.39 0.13
CA GLN A 49 10.97 9.45 0.98
C GLN A 49 10.48 10.84 0.62
N ASP A 50 10.42 11.13 -0.67
CA ASP A 50 10.19 12.50 -1.14
C ASP A 50 8.71 12.82 -1.25
N VAL A 51 7.86 11.82 -1.46
CA VAL A 51 6.43 12.03 -1.71
C VAL A 51 5.56 11.39 -0.63
N LEU A 52 5.70 10.07 -0.42
CA LEU A 52 4.78 9.36 0.46
C LEU A 52 4.96 9.68 1.94
N LEU A 53 6.20 9.77 2.41
CA LEU A 53 6.42 10.07 3.83
C LEU A 53 5.86 11.43 4.23
N PRO A 54 6.14 12.51 3.48
CA PRO A 54 5.53 13.81 3.82
C PRO A 54 4.02 13.77 3.74
N PHE A 55 3.46 13.09 2.74
CA PHE A 55 2.02 12.97 2.58
C PHE A 55 1.39 12.21 3.76
N TYR A 56 2.01 11.12 4.18
CA TYR A 56 1.52 10.32 5.30
C TYR A 56 1.56 11.13 6.60
N LYS A 57 2.64 11.85 6.84
CA LYS A 57 2.77 12.69 8.03
C LYS A 57 1.69 13.76 8.11
N GLU A 58 1.33 14.30 6.95
CA GLU A 58 0.31 15.34 6.87
C GLU A 58 -1.09 14.78 7.12
N TYR A 59 -1.39 13.60 6.57
CA TYR A 59 -2.76 13.10 6.52
C TYR A 59 -3.07 11.92 7.43
N HIS A 60 -2.07 11.32 8.05
CA HIS A 60 -2.30 10.15 8.90
C HIS A 60 -3.32 10.46 10.01
N GLN A 61 -3.17 11.59 10.67
CA GLN A 61 -4.09 11.98 11.75
C GLN A 61 -5.48 12.32 11.25
N LYS A 62 -5.62 12.53 9.96
CA LYS A 62 -6.92 12.84 9.34
C LYS A 62 -7.65 11.59 8.88
N GLY A 63 -7.07 10.42 9.11
CA GLY A 63 -7.71 9.17 8.79
C GLY A 63 -7.05 8.36 7.68
N LEU A 64 -5.81 8.69 7.29
CA LEU A 64 -5.09 7.95 6.26
C LEU A 64 -4.25 6.84 6.87
N GLU A 65 -4.36 5.64 6.30
CA GLU A 65 -3.41 4.56 6.54
C GLU A 65 -2.90 4.04 5.21
N ILE A 66 -1.68 3.54 5.20
CA ILE A 66 -1.08 2.98 4.00
C ILE A 66 -0.81 1.49 4.24
N TYR A 67 -1.32 0.66 3.33
CA TYR A 67 -1.05 -0.77 3.29
C TYR A 67 -0.06 -0.97 2.15
N SER A 68 1.22 -1.03 2.49
CA SER A 68 2.30 -1.02 1.52
C SER A 68 2.73 -2.45 1.19
N VAL A 69 2.60 -2.84 -0.06
CA VAL A 69 2.90 -4.19 -0.54
C VAL A 69 4.16 -4.14 -1.39
N SER A 70 5.22 -4.77 -0.92
CA SER A 70 6.44 -4.91 -1.71
C SER A 70 6.30 -6.10 -2.65
N LEU A 71 6.63 -5.89 -3.90
CA LEU A 71 6.68 -6.94 -4.91
C LEU A 71 8.12 -7.39 -5.15
N ASP A 72 8.95 -7.34 -4.10
CA ASP A 72 10.31 -7.87 -4.15
C ASP A 72 10.31 -9.38 -3.99
N THR A 73 11.28 -10.03 -4.61
CA THR A 73 11.53 -11.46 -4.38
C THR A 73 12.55 -11.66 -3.26
N ASP A 74 13.30 -10.61 -2.92
CA ASP A 74 14.28 -10.65 -1.84
C ASP A 74 13.72 -9.92 -0.62
N LYS A 75 13.20 -10.67 0.34
CA LYS A 75 12.61 -10.10 1.55
C LYS A 75 13.63 -9.36 2.40
N GLY A 76 14.90 -9.74 2.30
CA GLY A 76 15.97 -9.06 3.02
C GLY A 76 16.17 -7.63 2.53
N VAL A 77 16.13 -7.44 1.22
CA VAL A 77 16.23 -6.10 0.62
C VAL A 77 15.05 -5.24 1.06
N TRP A 78 13.85 -5.80 1.01
CA TRP A 78 12.65 -5.11 1.45
C TRP A 78 12.73 -4.70 2.92
N ALA A 79 13.04 -5.63 3.81
CA ALA A 79 13.10 -5.37 5.25
C ALA A 79 14.17 -4.32 5.57
N SER A 80 15.31 -4.41 4.92
CA SER A 80 16.41 -3.47 5.10
C SER A 80 16.00 -2.05 4.67
N THR A 81 15.29 -1.94 3.55
CA THR A 81 14.82 -0.66 3.04
C THR A 81 13.77 -0.04 3.96
N VAL A 82 12.81 -0.84 4.42
CA VAL A 82 11.79 -0.35 5.35
C VAL A 82 12.44 0.23 6.60
N LYS A 83 13.44 -0.48 7.13
CA LYS A 83 14.17 -0.02 8.30
C LYS A 83 14.96 1.26 8.03
N SER A 84 15.74 1.26 6.96
CA SER A 84 16.64 2.39 6.67
C SER A 84 15.85 3.66 6.35
N GLN A 85 14.69 3.52 5.74
CA GLN A 85 13.84 4.67 5.42
C GLN A 85 12.88 5.02 6.55
N GLY A 86 12.75 4.16 7.56
CA GLY A 86 11.85 4.40 8.67
C GLY A 86 10.40 4.52 8.24
N LEU A 87 9.95 3.62 7.36
CA LEU A 87 8.58 3.69 6.82
C LEU A 87 7.58 3.31 7.91
N PRO A 88 6.73 4.25 8.36
CA PRO A 88 5.93 4.06 9.57
C PRO A 88 4.60 3.34 9.36
N TRP A 89 4.21 3.14 8.13
CA TRP A 89 2.93 2.52 7.79
C TRP A 89 3.03 1.00 7.78
N ILE A 90 1.93 0.33 7.42
CA ILE A 90 1.89 -1.13 7.35
C ILE A 90 2.72 -1.59 6.15
N ASN A 91 3.70 -2.46 6.39
CA ASN A 91 4.61 -2.96 5.37
C ASN A 91 4.50 -4.48 5.30
N VAL A 92 4.15 -5.01 4.14
CA VAL A 92 3.98 -6.45 3.93
C VAL A 92 4.67 -6.89 2.64
N CYS A 93 5.12 -8.16 2.64
CA CYS A 93 5.79 -8.76 1.49
C CYS A 93 5.81 -10.27 1.63
N ASP A 94 5.37 -10.99 0.61
CA ASP A 94 5.41 -12.46 0.64
C ASP A 94 6.63 -13.05 -0.09
N GLY A 95 7.45 -12.20 -0.72
CA GLY A 95 8.65 -12.66 -1.41
C GLY A 95 8.40 -13.33 -2.74
N LEU A 96 7.21 -13.25 -3.26
CA LEU A 96 6.82 -13.92 -4.50
C LEU A 96 6.85 -13.01 -5.74
N GLY A 97 7.15 -11.72 -5.56
CA GLY A 97 7.22 -10.78 -6.67
C GLY A 97 5.93 -10.74 -7.48
N ALA A 98 6.03 -10.90 -8.79
CA ALA A 98 4.86 -10.88 -9.67
C ALA A 98 3.89 -12.03 -9.42
N ALA A 99 4.33 -13.09 -8.74
CA ALA A 99 3.47 -14.21 -8.37
C ALA A 99 2.76 -14.00 -7.04
N SER A 100 2.99 -12.87 -6.38
CA SER A 100 2.31 -12.52 -5.14
C SER A 100 0.80 -12.50 -5.34
N GLN A 101 0.07 -12.98 -4.33
CA GLN A 101 -1.39 -12.90 -4.32
C GLN A 101 -1.85 -11.46 -4.60
N ALA A 102 -1.17 -10.48 -4.02
CA ALA A 102 -1.52 -9.09 -4.20
C ALA A 102 -1.38 -8.64 -5.65
N ALA A 103 -0.28 -9.03 -6.31
CA ALA A 103 -0.06 -8.66 -7.70
C ALA A 103 -1.12 -9.28 -8.62
N VAL A 104 -1.48 -10.53 -8.34
CA VAL A 104 -2.47 -11.26 -9.14
C VAL A 104 -3.86 -10.68 -8.94
N LEU A 105 -4.28 -10.51 -7.70
CA LEU A 105 -5.64 -10.03 -7.39
C LEU A 105 -5.89 -8.59 -7.84
N TYR A 106 -4.86 -7.75 -7.78
CA TYR A 106 -4.97 -6.35 -8.19
C TYR A 106 -4.46 -6.12 -9.61
N ASN A 107 -4.13 -7.21 -10.31
CA ASN A 107 -3.75 -7.18 -11.72
C ASN A 107 -2.59 -6.20 -11.97
N ILE A 108 -1.54 -6.31 -11.15
CA ILE A 108 -0.38 -5.45 -11.26
C ILE A 108 0.53 -6.01 -12.33
N ASN A 109 0.37 -5.53 -13.57
CA ASN A 109 1.16 -5.98 -14.70
C ASN A 109 1.81 -4.82 -15.45
N ARG A 110 1.81 -3.64 -14.85
CA ARG A 110 2.41 -2.45 -15.44
C ARG A 110 3.43 -1.86 -14.48
N GLY A 111 4.00 -0.72 -14.87
CA GLY A 111 5.07 -0.10 -14.10
C GLY A 111 4.68 0.25 -12.68
N LEU A 112 5.65 0.15 -11.80
CA LEU A 112 5.54 0.55 -10.41
C LEU A 112 6.23 1.90 -10.22
N PRO A 113 5.89 2.66 -9.19
CA PRO A 113 4.91 2.37 -8.18
C PRO A 113 3.49 2.62 -8.67
N VAL A 114 2.53 1.98 -8.06
CA VAL A 114 1.12 2.21 -8.34
C VAL A 114 0.35 2.02 -7.04
N ALA A 115 -0.71 2.79 -6.87
CA ALA A 115 -1.53 2.66 -5.68
C ALA A 115 -3.00 2.78 -6.01
N TYR A 116 -3.80 2.21 -5.12
CA TYR A 116 -5.26 2.30 -5.18
C TYR A 116 -5.75 2.80 -3.83
N VAL A 117 -6.94 3.38 -3.78
CA VAL A 117 -7.47 3.94 -2.55
C VAL A 117 -8.81 3.30 -2.20
N ILE A 118 -8.96 2.96 -0.92
CA ILE A 118 -10.21 2.46 -0.35
C ILE A 118 -10.75 3.57 0.55
N VAL A 119 -11.99 4.00 0.29
CA VAL A 119 -12.64 5.03 1.10
C VAL A 119 -13.90 4.42 1.70
N ASP A 120 -13.97 4.40 3.04
CA ASP A 120 -15.11 3.83 3.76
C ASP A 120 -15.45 2.41 3.28
N GLY A 121 -14.40 1.60 3.05
CA GLY A 121 -14.54 0.21 2.64
C GLY A 121 -14.79 -0.02 1.17
N ILE A 122 -14.77 1.02 0.35
CA ILE A 122 -15.06 0.92 -1.07
C ILE A 122 -13.83 1.31 -1.90
N LEU A 123 -13.42 0.42 -2.78
CA LEU A 123 -12.26 0.64 -3.65
C LEU A 123 -12.61 1.63 -4.75
N SER A 124 -11.78 2.66 -4.88
CA SER A 124 -11.92 3.64 -5.95
C SER A 124 -11.47 3.04 -7.28
N SER A 125 -12.10 3.46 -8.37
CA SER A 125 -11.70 3.04 -9.71
C SER A 125 -10.44 3.76 -10.21
N GLU A 126 -9.99 4.79 -9.50
CA GLU A 126 -8.82 5.57 -9.93
C GLU A 126 -7.53 4.95 -9.44
N THR A 127 -6.49 4.98 -10.28
CA THR A 127 -5.14 4.57 -9.91
C THR A 127 -4.30 5.78 -9.58
N ILE A 128 -3.34 5.60 -8.67
CA ILE A 128 -2.48 6.67 -8.20
C ILE A 128 -1.03 6.31 -8.52
N LYS A 129 -0.34 7.17 -9.27
CA LYS A 129 1.02 6.90 -9.74
C LYS A 129 2.02 7.99 -9.37
N ASN A 130 1.55 9.14 -8.88
CA ASN A 130 2.44 10.27 -8.58
C ASN A 130 1.83 11.16 -7.51
N ASP A 131 2.59 12.20 -7.11
CA ASP A 131 2.16 13.13 -6.09
C ASP A 131 0.88 13.87 -6.45
N LYS A 132 0.76 14.25 -7.72
CA LYS A 132 -0.43 14.95 -8.20
C LYS A 132 -1.69 14.10 -8.02
N ASP A 133 -1.59 12.80 -8.33
CA ASP A 133 -2.70 11.88 -8.14
C ASP A 133 -3.04 11.73 -6.66
N LEU A 134 -2.04 11.65 -5.79
CA LEU A 134 -2.27 11.57 -4.35
C LEU A 134 -3.10 12.74 -3.86
N ARG A 135 -2.74 13.94 -4.29
CA ARG A 135 -3.43 15.13 -3.81
C ARG A 135 -4.82 15.25 -4.41
N ARG A 136 -4.96 14.92 -5.68
CA ARG A 136 -6.27 15.00 -6.36
C ARG A 136 -7.25 13.96 -5.86
N VAL A 137 -6.78 12.72 -5.67
CA VAL A 137 -7.68 11.59 -5.36
C VAL A 137 -7.78 11.36 -3.86
N VAL A 138 -6.64 11.26 -3.17
CA VAL A 138 -6.60 10.82 -1.77
C VAL A 138 -6.90 11.98 -0.82
N ALA A 139 -6.19 13.10 -0.98
CA ALA A 139 -6.36 14.24 -0.07
C ALA A 139 -7.79 14.77 -0.09
N SER A 140 -8.45 14.68 -1.24
CA SER A 140 -9.83 15.16 -1.36
C SER A 140 -10.82 14.33 -0.53
N LYS A 141 -10.44 13.13 -0.10
CA LYS A 141 -11.29 12.25 0.71
C LYS A 141 -11.03 12.41 2.20
N LEU A 142 -10.03 13.16 2.57
CA LEU A 142 -9.62 13.40 3.94
C LEU A 142 -9.97 14.81 4.38
#